data_a10af168c9760363a5203b539f206473
#
_entry.id   a10af168c9760363a5203b539f206473
#
_cell.length_a   1.000
_cell.length_b   1.000
_cell.length_c   1.000
_cell.angle_alpha   90.00
_cell.angle_beta   90.00
_cell.angle_gamma   90.00
#
_symmetry.space_group_name_H-M   'P 1'
#
loop_
_entity.id
_entity.type
_entity.pdbx_description
1 polymer ?
#
loop_
_entity_poly.entity_id
_entity_poly.type
_entity_poly.pdbx_seq_one_letter_code
_entity_poly.pdbx_strand_id
1 'polypeptide(L)'
;MIIVSVTNQKGGEGKTTTSINLSEGLARRGKKTILLDIDPQGNSSGIYVNVDSLERTMQDIFKKKAKLTDILIPTKTQNLYLAPSNIKLAEMETMSSNSVEAPFILRDSMEGLEDFDFCIIDCPPSLSIFTINALVASNFVLIPLQAEKFSVDGIAGLQQTITSIKKRIHPGLEIIGALVTQLKQHTILTKTIIPVLDKYFKVFETTISDGVAIGESHLAKCSIYEYNSKSRQAKEYESFIEEFLNELKK
;
A
#
# COMPACT_ATOMS: atom_id res chain seq x y z
N MET A 1 -16.06 4.49 -2.31
CA MET A 1 -14.71 3.91 -2.46
C MET A 1 -14.04 3.79 -1.10
N ILE A 2 -13.43 2.65 -0.77
CA ILE A 2 -12.61 2.45 0.44
C ILE A 2 -11.15 2.67 0.07
N ILE A 3 -10.46 3.55 0.80
CA ILE A 3 -9.07 3.93 0.53
C ILE A 3 -8.18 3.38 1.64
N VAL A 4 -7.14 2.62 1.27
CA VAL A 4 -6.23 1.94 2.20
C VAL A 4 -4.79 2.29 1.88
N SER A 5 -4.09 2.93 2.82
CA SER A 5 -2.64 3.12 2.73
C SER A 5 -1.90 1.88 3.22
N VAL A 6 -1.01 1.35 2.39
CA VAL A 6 -0.09 0.28 2.77
C VAL A 6 1.25 0.91 3.12
N THR A 7 1.54 1.05 4.42
CA THR A 7 2.68 1.85 4.88
C THR A 7 3.45 1.19 6.02
N ASN A 8 4.76 1.39 5.99
CA ASN A 8 5.71 1.12 7.09
C ASN A 8 6.97 1.95 6.81
N GLN A 9 7.56 2.56 7.84
CA GLN A 9 8.76 3.40 7.70
C GLN A 9 9.99 2.62 7.26
N LYS A 10 9.99 1.31 7.45
CA LYS A 10 11.13 0.45 7.15
C LYS A 10 11.07 -0.09 5.71
N GLY A 11 12.22 -0.07 5.04
CA GLY A 11 12.38 -0.69 3.73
C GLY A 11 12.33 -2.20 3.80
N GLY A 12 11.79 -2.85 2.75
CA GLY A 12 11.79 -4.30 2.61
C GLY A 12 10.75 -5.05 3.47
N GLU A 13 9.77 -4.36 4.05
CA GLU A 13 8.72 -4.95 4.90
C GLU A 13 7.52 -5.52 4.09
N GLY A 14 7.64 -5.60 2.77
CA GLY A 14 6.61 -6.18 1.91
C GLY A 14 5.46 -5.23 1.52
N LYS A 15 5.62 -3.89 1.67
CA LYS A 15 4.59 -2.90 1.27
C LYS A 15 4.15 -3.07 -0.16
N THR A 16 5.06 -2.90 -1.11
CA THR A 16 4.80 -3.01 -2.55
C THR A 16 4.21 -4.35 -2.93
N THR A 17 4.80 -5.44 -2.41
CA THR A 17 4.28 -6.80 -2.64
C THR A 17 2.84 -6.95 -2.15
N THR A 18 2.55 -6.42 -0.95
CA THR A 18 1.20 -6.47 -0.37
C THR A 18 0.24 -5.60 -1.18
N SER A 19 0.66 -4.39 -1.57
CA SER A 19 -0.17 -3.47 -2.39
C SER A 19 -0.57 -4.11 -3.71
N ILE A 20 0.38 -4.71 -4.43
CA ILE A 20 0.15 -5.41 -5.71
C ILE A 20 -0.83 -6.57 -5.51
N ASN A 21 -0.54 -7.49 -4.58
CA ASN A 21 -1.32 -8.71 -4.45
C ASN A 21 -2.70 -8.47 -3.79
N LEU A 22 -2.83 -7.49 -2.88
CA LEU A 22 -4.11 -7.07 -2.35
C LEU A 22 -4.97 -6.45 -3.45
N SER A 23 -4.44 -5.51 -4.23
CA SER A 23 -5.18 -4.84 -5.31
C SER A 23 -5.65 -5.83 -6.38
N GLU A 24 -4.76 -6.71 -6.83
CA GLU A 24 -5.13 -7.69 -7.83
C GLU A 24 -6.10 -8.74 -7.29
N GLY A 25 -5.92 -9.20 -6.07
CA GLY A 25 -6.82 -10.16 -5.46
C GLY A 25 -8.23 -9.60 -5.21
N LEU A 26 -8.37 -8.30 -4.91
CA LEU A 26 -9.65 -7.59 -4.86
C LEU A 26 -10.28 -7.50 -6.26
N ALA A 27 -9.50 -7.13 -7.27
CA ALA A 27 -9.95 -7.02 -8.66
C ALA A 27 -10.44 -8.37 -9.20
N ARG A 28 -9.74 -9.46 -8.92
CA ARG A 28 -10.14 -10.84 -9.27
C ARG A 28 -11.44 -11.29 -8.61
N ARG A 29 -11.82 -10.67 -7.50
CA ARG A 29 -13.12 -10.85 -6.82
C ARG A 29 -14.22 -9.90 -7.35
N GLY A 30 -13.98 -9.25 -8.49
CA GLY A 30 -14.93 -8.35 -9.16
C GLY A 30 -15.00 -6.95 -8.55
N LYS A 31 -14.09 -6.59 -7.64
CA LYS A 31 -14.02 -5.25 -7.05
C LYS A 31 -13.24 -4.30 -7.96
N LYS A 32 -13.86 -3.22 -8.39
CA LYS A 32 -13.19 -2.20 -9.20
C LYS A 32 -12.16 -1.47 -8.34
N THR A 33 -10.88 -1.74 -8.57
CA THR A 33 -9.78 -1.41 -7.67
C THR A 33 -8.75 -0.53 -8.36
N ILE A 34 -8.26 0.49 -7.66
CA ILE A 34 -7.10 1.29 -8.04
C ILE A 34 -5.90 0.83 -7.21
N LEU A 35 -4.80 0.49 -7.87
CA LEU A 35 -3.47 0.46 -7.27
C LEU A 35 -2.82 1.82 -7.52
N LEU A 36 -2.61 2.59 -6.46
CA LEU A 36 -2.00 3.92 -6.53
C LEU A 36 -0.58 3.84 -5.99
N ASP A 37 0.39 4.06 -6.85
CA ASP A 37 1.81 4.09 -6.48
C ASP A 37 2.19 5.53 -6.13
N ILE A 38 2.59 5.78 -4.87
CA ILE A 38 3.05 7.10 -4.41
C ILE A 38 4.54 7.08 -4.01
N ASP A 39 5.23 5.95 -4.29
CA ASP A 39 6.67 5.84 -4.10
C ASP A 39 7.39 6.36 -5.35
N PRO A 40 8.34 7.33 -5.23
CA PRO A 40 9.16 7.76 -6.34
C PRO A 40 9.94 6.65 -7.04
N GLN A 41 10.19 5.52 -6.36
CA GLN A 41 10.84 4.37 -6.97
C GLN A 41 9.97 3.68 -8.04
N GLY A 42 8.65 3.87 -8.01
CA GLY A 42 7.74 3.32 -9.01
C GLY A 42 7.70 1.80 -9.07
N ASN A 43 7.99 1.12 -7.95
CA ASN A 43 8.16 -0.34 -7.95
C ASN A 43 6.85 -1.08 -8.27
N SER A 44 5.73 -0.66 -7.71
CA SER A 44 4.43 -1.25 -8.03
C SER A 44 3.97 -0.88 -9.45
N SER A 45 4.29 0.33 -9.91
CA SER A 45 4.02 0.77 -11.28
C SER A 45 4.79 -0.07 -12.31
N GLY A 46 6.07 -0.34 -12.04
CA GLY A 46 6.96 -1.10 -12.94
C GLY A 46 6.55 -2.55 -13.20
N ILE A 47 5.63 -3.09 -12.38
CA ILE A 47 5.02 -4.42 -12.59
C ILE A 47 4.07 -4.40 -13.80
N TYR A 48 3.35 -3.30 -14.00
CA TYR A 48 2.26 -3.25 -14.99
C TYR A 48 2.61 -2.47 -16.25
N VAL A 49 3.51 -1.47 -16.14
CA VAL A 49 3.81 -0.54 -17.23
C VAL A 49 5.31 -0.21 -17.30
N ASN A 50 5.76 0.25 -18.48
CA ASN A 50 7.06 0.93 -18.58
C ASN A 50 6.87 2.39 -18.12
N VAL A 51 7.31 2.69 -16.92
CA VAL A 51 7.10 4.01 -16.27
C VAL A 51 7.80 5.16 -16.98
N ASP A 52 8.88 4.87 -17.73
CA ASP A 52 9.65 5.89 -18.45
C ASP A 52 8.93 6.38 -19.72
N SER A 53 7.97 5.61 -20.23
CA SER A 53 7.20 5.94 -21.42
C SER A 53 5.91 6.71 -21.13
N LEU A 54 5.60 6.97 -19.86
CA LEU A 54 4.35 7.60 -19.48
C LEU A 54 4.42 9.12 -19.60
N GLU A 55 3.39 9.70 -20.19
CA GLU A 55 3.24 11.16 -20.31
C GLU A 55 2.82 11.80 -18.99
N ARG A 56 1.97 11.12 -18.21
CA ARG A 56 1.42 11.59 -16.94
C ARG A 56 1.56 10.56 -15.85
N THR A 57 1.91 11.04 -14.65
CA THR A 57 2.14 10.21 -13.47
C THR A 57 1.70 10.96 -12.20
N MET A 58 1.91 10.36 -11.04
CA MET A 58 1.68 11.01 -9.75
C MET A 58 2.42 12.35 -9.59
N GLN A 59 3.52 12.59 -10.33
CA GLN A 59 4.16 13.91 -10.35
C GLN A 59 3.19 15.02 -10.80
N ASP A 60 2.35 14.75 -11.81
CA ASP A 60 1.41 15.75 -12.34
C ASP A 60 0.29 16.06 -11.34
N ILE A 61 -0.11 15.09 -10.52
CA ILE A 61 -1.02 15.29 -9.39
C ILE A 61 -0.39 16.27 -8.39
N PHE A 62 0.85 16.02 -7.96
CA PHE A 62 1.54 16.89 -7.00
C PHE A 62 1.88 18.26 -7.57
N LYS A 63 2.01 18.39 -8.88
CA LYS A 63 2.11 19.67 -9.59
C LYS A 63 0.76 20.38 -9.75
N LYS A 64 -0.35 19.76 -9.33
CA LYS A 64 -1.73 20.25 -9.54
C LYS A 64 -2.09 20.48 -11.03
N LYS A 65 -1.50 19.65 -11.91
CA LYS A 65 -1.70 19.74 -13.37
C LYS A 65 -2.69 18.69 -13.90
N ALA A 66 -3.05 17.70 -13.07
CA ALA A 66 -3.94 16.62 -13.43
C ALA A 66 -4.80 16.21 -12.22
N LYS A 67 -5.98 15.63 -12.48
CA LYS A 67 -6.76 14.84 -11.52
C LYS A 67 -6.32 13.38 -11.60
N LEU A 68 -6.67 12.60 -10.58
CA LEU A 68 -6.30 11.18 -10.56
C LEU A 68 -6.92 10.41 -11.73
N THR A 69 -8.13 10.78 -12.15
CA THR A 69 -8.80 10.24 -13.34
C THR A 69 -7.99 10.39 -14.63
N ASP A 70 -7.16 11.43 -14.74
CA ASP A 70 -6.39 11.74 -15.95
C ASP A 70 -5.14 10.87 -16.12
N ILE A 71 -4.72 10.20 -15.05
CA ILE A 71 -3.52 9.36 -15.02
C ILE A 71 -3.82 7.86 -14.85
N LEU A 72 -5.09 7.48 -14.65
CA LEU A 72 -5.47 6.08 -14.48
C LEU A 72 -5.26 5.28 -15.75
N ILE A 73 -4.56 4.16 -15.62
CA ILE A 73 -4.27 3.22 -16.70
C ILE A 73 -4.95 1.88 -16.37
N PRO A 74 -5.82 1.35 -17.26
CA PRO A 74 -6.31 -0.01 -17.09
C PRO A 74 -5.16 -1.01 -17.20
N THR A 75 -5.10 -1.98 -16.30
CA THR A 75 -4.12 -3.06 -16.39
C THR A 75 -4.68 -4.23 -17.21
N LYS A 76 -3.85 -5.26 -17.45
CA LYS A 76 -4.30 -6.51 -18.05
C LYS A 76 -5.26 -7.32 -17.15
N THR A 77 -5.26 -7.05 -15.85
CA THR A 77 -6.20 -7.67 -14.92
C THR A 77 -7.52 -6.90 -14.93
N GLN A 78 -8.61 -7.59 -15.25
CA GLN A 78 -9.93 -6.97 -15.25
C GLN A 78 -10.24 -6.34 -13.89
N ASN A 79 -10.86 -5.17 -13.88
CA ASN A 79 -11.21 -4.37 -12.70
C ASN A 79 -10.00 -3.78 -11.94
N LEU A 80 -8.77 -3.93 -12.42
CA LEU A 80 -7.59 -3.30 -11.82
C LEU A 80 -7.09 -2.15 -12.67
N TYR A 81 -6.97 -0.99 -12.04
CA TYR A 81 -6.43 0.24 -12.63
C TYR A 81 -5.20 0.68 -11.85
N LEU A 82 -4.23 1.25 -12.55
CA LEU A 82 -2.99 1.76 -11.99
C LEU A 82 -2.98 3.29 -12.06
N ALA A 83 -2.68 3.95 -10.94
CA ALA A 83 -2.22 5.33 -10.91
C ALA A 83 -0.69 5.31 -10.75
N PRO A 84 0.08 5.54 -11.82
CA PRO A 84 1.51 5.24 -11.85
C PRO A 84 2.38 6.34 -11.25
N SER A 85 3.51 5.93 -10.67
CA SER A 85 4.61 6.79 -10.22
C SER A 85 5.90 6.53 -10.99
N ASN A 86 6.83 7.46 -10.92
CA ASN A 86 8.22 7.31 -11.36
C ASN A 86 9.15 8.23 -10.58
N ILE A 87 10.44 8.14 -10.86
CA ILE A 87 11.49 8.88 -10.13
C ILE A 87 11.29 10.41 -10.15
N LYS A 88 10.60 10.95 -11.14
CA LYS A 88 10.32 12.40 -11.23
C LYS A 88 9.45 12.90 -10.07
N LEU A 89 8.69 12.01 -9.42
CA LEU A 89 7.90 12.35 -8.24
C LEU A 89 8.79 12.85 -7.10
N ALA A 90 10.04 12.39 -6.98
CA ALA A 90 10.96 12.82 -5.93
C ALA A 90 11.20 14.34 -5.91
N GLU A 91 11.12 15.02 -7.07
CA GLU A 91 11.26 16.48 -7.15
C GLU A 91 10.19 17.20 -6.30
N MET A 92 9.04 16.57 -6.10
CA MET A 92 7.90 17.16 -5.39
C MET A 92 8.06 17.12 -3.87
N GLU A 93 8.98 16.32 -3.33
CA GLU A 93 9.20 16.20 -1.89
C GLU A 93 9.65 17.53 -1.27
N THR A 94 10.55 18.24 -1.93
CA THR A 94 11.06 19.56 -1.49
C THR A 94 10.09 20.71 -1.83
N MET A 95 9.42 20.65 -2.97
CA MET A 95 8.53 21.73 -3.42
C MET A 95 7.24 21.81 -2.58
N SER A 96 6.74 20.67 -2.09
CA SER A 96 5.48 20.60 -1.35
C SER A 96 5.61 20.96 0.14
N SER A 97 6.83 21.00 0.69
CA SER A 97 7.06 21.15 2.15
C SER A 97 6.62 22.50 2.74
N ASN A 98 6.43 23.53 1.93
CA ASN A 98 6.13 24.89 2.38
C ASN A 98 4.67 25.35 2.18
N SER A 99 3.79 24.47 1.71
CA SER A 99 2.37 24.82 1.45
C SER A 99 1.46 24.20 2.50
N VAL A 100 0.53 24.96 3.05
CA VAL A 100 -0.52 24.47 3.96
C VAL A 100 -1.44 23.43 3.28
N GLU A 101 -1.59 23.49 1.97
CA GLU A 101 -2.39 22.57 1.17
C GLU A 101 -1.66 21.29 0.83
N ALA A 102 -0.33 21.25 1.00
CA ALA A 102 0.50 20.10 0.60
C ALA A 102 0.01 18.74 1.15
N PRO A 103 -0.47 18.61 2.39
CA PRO A 103 -0.98 17.35 2.92
C PRO A 103 -2.27 16.84 2.25
N PHE A 104 -2.98 17.69 1.50
CA PHE A 104 -4.31 17.42 0.97
C PHE A 104 -4.35 17.16 -0.54
N ILE A 105 -3.23 17.34 -1.24
CA ILE A 105 -3.13 17.26 -2.70
C ILE A 105 -3.70 15.95 -3.24
N LEU A 106 -3.34 14.81 -2.65
CA LEU A 106 -3.83 13.52 -3.10
C LEU A 106 -5.34 13.40 -2.87
N ARG A 107 -5.82 13.70 -1.68
CA ARG A 107 -7.25 13.64 -1.34
C ARG A 107 -8.08 14.49 -2.31
N ASP A 108 -7.64 15.71 -2.56
CA ASP A 108 -8.36 16.66 -3.40
C ASP A 108 -8.33 16.26 -4.90
N SER A 109 -7.37 15.41 -5.30
CA SER A 109 -7.28 14.87 -6.66
C SER A 109 -8.20 13.67 -6.94
N MET A 110 -8.87 13.12 -5.90
CA MET A 110 -9.67 11.88 -6.00
C MET A 110 -11.13 12.10 -6.44
N GLU A 111 -11.51 13.32 -6.78
CA GLU A 111 -12.83 13.63 -7.35
C GLU A 111 -13.07 12.84 -8.65
N GLY A 112 -14.27 12.27 -8.80
CA GLY A 112 -14.65 11.50 -10.00
C GLY A 112 -14.29 10.01 -9.94
N LEU A 113 -13.95 9.49 -8.74
CA LEU A 113 -13.61 8.07 -8.53
C LEU A 113 -14.70 7.29 -7.77
N GLU A 114 -15.93 7.78 -7.75
CA GLU A 114 -17.04 7.21 -6.98
C GLU A 114 -17.42 5.79 -7.44
N ASP A 115 -17.15 5.47 -8.71
CA ASP A 115 -17.42 4.15 -9.31
C ASP A 115 -16.43 3.05 -8.87
N PHE A 116 -15.37 3.39 -8.17
CA PHE A 116 -14.41 2.42 -7.68
C PHE A 116 -14.80 1.91 -6.29
N ASP A 117 -14.58 0.61 -6.05
CA ASP A 117 -14.79 -0.01 -4.73
C ASP A 117 -13.63 0.28 -3.79
N PHE A 118 -12.38 0.15 -4.30
CA PHE A 118 -11.15 0.26 -3.53
C PHE A 118 -10.09 1.12 -4.20
N CYS A 119 -9.29 1.80 -3.36
CA CYS A 119 -8.01 2.40 -3.73
C CYS A 119 -6.94 1.94 -2.74
N ILE A 120 -5.95 1.19 -3.20
CA ILE A 120 -4.82 0.71 -2.41
C ILE A 120 -3.61 1.56 -2.74
N ILE A 121 -3.08 2.26 -1.74
CA ILE A 121 -1.97 3.21 -1.91
C ILE A 121 -0.67 2.56 -1.44
N ASP A 122 0.25 2.33 -2.37
CA ASP A 122 1.62 1.85 -2.09
C ASP A 122 2.51 3.01 -1.67
N CYS A 123 2.90 3.05 -0.39
CA CYS A 123 3.64 4.16 0.20
C CYS A 123 5.16 3.93 0.22
N PRO A 124 5.98 5.00 0.09
CA PRO A 124 7.43 4.92 0.25
C PRO A 124 7.83 4.52 1.69
N PRO A 125 9.09 4.06 1.89
CA PRO A 125 9.59 3.66 3.21
C PRO A 125 10.05 4.87 4.05
N SER A 126 9.29 5.96 4.03
CA SER A 126 9.60 7.18 4.78
C SER A 126 8.32 7.88 5.22
N LEU A 127 8.40 8.73 6.23
CA LEU A 127 7.31 9.63 6.61
C LEU A 127 7.42 10.97 5.84
N SER A 128 7.56 10.86 4.53
CA SER A 128 7.59 12.01 3.63
C SER A 128 6.21 12.64 3.44
N ILE A 129 6.18 13.73 2.70
CA ILE A 129 4.94 14.38 2.28
C ILE A 129 4.01 13.42 1.52
N PHE A 130 4.57 12.46 0.80
CA PHE A 130 3.79 11.44 0.08
C PHE A 130 3.03 10.53 1.05
N THR A 131 3.71 10.00 2.08
CA THR A 131 3.05 9.16 3.10
C THR A 131 2.00 9.97 3.88
N ILE A 132 2.27 11.24 4.19
CA ILE A 132 1.27 12.12 4.83
C ILE A 132 0.04 12.27 3.93
N ASN A 133 0.20 12.52 2.62
CA ASN A 133 -0.90 12.59 1.67
C ASN A 133 -1.70 11.29 1.60
N ALA A 134 -1.01 10.14 1.56
CA ALA A 134 -1.66 8.84 1.58
C ALA A 134 -2.52 8.68 2.84
N LEU A 135 -1.98 8.97 4.03
CA LEU A 135 -2.71 8.86 5.30
C LEU A 135 -3.90 9.82 5.39
N VAL A 136 -3.76 11.06 4.89
CA VAL A 136 -4.83 12.08 4.87
C VAL A 136 -5.97 11.69 3.92
N ALA A 137 -5.66 10.96 2.85
CA ALA A 137 -6.65 10.49 1.88
C ALA A 137 -7.33 9.18 2.27
N SER A 138 -6.77 8.41 3.22
CA SER A 138 -7.18 7.03 3.48
C SER A 138 -8.24 6.90 4.57
N ASN A 139 -9.12 5.90 4.43
CA ASN A 139 -9.98 5.43 5.50
C ASN A 139 -9.20 4.52 6.46
N PHE A 140 -8.34 3.66 5.90
CA PHE A 140 -7.62 2.65 6.67
C PHE A 140 -6.12 2.65 6.37
N VAL A 141 -5.36 2.19 7.38
CA VAL A 141 -3.92 1.95 7.28
C VAL A 141 -3.67 0.45 7.48
N LEU A 142 -3.04 -0.19 6.50
CA LEU A 142 -2.52 -1.55 6.58
C LEU A 142 -1.00 -1.47 6.78
N ILE A 143 -0.47 -2.23 7.76
CA ILE A 143 0.94 -2.18 8.15
C ILE A 143 1.60 -3.54 7.88
N PRO A 144 2.21 -3.76 6.70
CA PRO A 144 3.06 -4.94 6.49
C PRO A 144 4.34 -4.81 7.31
N LEU A 145 4.75 -5.91 7.95
CA LEU A 145 5.99 -5.95 8.74
C LEU A 145 6.61 -7.34 8.77
N GLN A 146 7.94 -7.39 8.87
CA GLN A 146 8.68 -8.63 9.10
C GLN A 146 8.85 -8.86 10.60
N ALA A 147 8.45 -10.03 11.09
CA ALA A 147 8.58 -10.40 12.49
C ALA A 147 10.05 -10.35 12.98
N GLU A 148 10.99 -10.78 12.13
CA GLU A 148 12.42 -10.86 12.49
C GLU A 148 13.13 -9.52 12.55
N LYS A 149 12.62 -8.54 11.81
CA LYS A 149 13.19 -7.18 11.72
C LYS A 149 12.44 -6.16 12.56
N PHE A 150 11.55 -6.63 13.40
CA PHE A 150 10.74 -5.79 14.25
C PHE A 150 11.61 -4.87 15.12
N SER A 151 11.32 -3.58 15.08
CA SER A 151 11.83 -2.62 16.06
C SER A 151 10.67 -1.85 16.68
N VAL A 152 10.58 -1.87 17.99
CA VAL A 152 9.56 -1.14 18.76
C VAL A 152 9.58 0.35 18.39
N ASP A 153 10.76 0.91 18.21
CA ASP A 153 10.94 2.35 17.91
C ASP A 153 10.34 2.74 16.54
N GLY A 154 10.51 1.90 15.52
CA GLY A 154 9.95 2.14 14.18
C GLY A 154 8.43 2.13 14.16
N ILE A 155 7.81 1.26 14.95
CA ILE A 155 6.35 1.19 15.10
C ILE A 155 5.83 2.37 15.92
N ALA A 156 6.51 2.73 17.00
CA ALA A 156 6.09 3.86 17.83
C ALA A 156 6.05 5.17 17.01
N GLY A 157 7.05 5.40 16.15
CA GLY A 157 7.08 6.57 15.26
C GLY A 157 5.91 6.59 14.26
N LEU A 158 5.61 5.46 13.62
CA LEU A 158 4.47 5.34 12.70
C LEU A 158 3.14 5.56 13.42
N GLN A 159 2.95 4.92 14.58
CA GLN A 159 1.75 5.07 15.40
C GLN A 159 1.54 6.51 15.85
N GLN A 160 2.62 7.19 16.27
CA GLN A 160 2.56 8.60 16.67
C GLN A 160 2.14 9.50 15.50
N THR A 161 2.65 9.25 14.29
CA THR A 161 2.28 9.98 13.09
C THR A 161 0.80 9.76 12.74
N ILE A 162 0.34 8.51 12.69
CA ILE A 162 -1.07 8.17 12.42
C ILE A 162 -1.97 8.83 13.46
N THR A 163 -1.61 8.73 14.75
CA THR A 163 -2.37 9.37 15.86
C THR A 163 -2.43 10.89 15.70
N SER A 164 -1.35 11.51 15.28
CA SER A 164 -1.30 12.96 15.05
C SER A 164 -2.20 13.39 13.89
N ILE A 165 -2.18 12.64 12.79
CA ILE A 165 -3.08 12.87 11.64
C ILE A 165 -4.53 12.65 12.05
N LYS A 166 -4.84 11.53 12.72
CA LYS A 166 -6.18 11.23 13.24
C LYS A 166 -6.71 12.35 14.13
N LYS A 167 -5.91 12.85 15.06
CA LYS A 167 -6.32 13.88 16.03
C LYS A 167 -6.51 15.26 15.39
N ARG A 168 -5.69 15.63 14.41
CA ARG A 168 -5.60 17.01 13.92
C ARG A 168 -6.22 17.25 12.55
N ILE A 169 -6.26 16.22 11.68
CA ILE A 169 -6.56 16.38 10.27
C ILE A 169 -7.72 15.47 9.84
N HIS A 170 -7.64 14.17 10.16
CA HIS A 170 -8.58 13.16 9.67
C HIS A 170 -9.03 12.20 10.78
N PRO A 171 -10.05 12.56 11.59
CA PRO A 171 -10.51 11.73 12.70
C PRO A 171 -11.01 10.33 12.32
N GLY A 172 -11.44 10.15 11.06
CA GLY A 172 -11.92 8.88 10.52
C GLY A 172 -10.81 7.89 10.11
N LEU A 173 -9.53 8.29 10.17
CA LEU A 173 -8.42 7.37 9.83
C LEU A 173 -8.29 6.27 10.87
N GLU A 174 -8.27 5.01 10.43
CA GLU A 174 -8.13 3.85 11.32
C GLU A 174 -7.02 2.90 10.87
N ILE A 175 -6.35 2.24 11.82
CA ILE A 175 -5.42 1.15 11.52
C ILE A 175 -6.25 -0.13 11.44
N ILE A 176 -6.38 -0.69 10.22
CA ILE A 176 -7.13 -1.93 10.02
C ILE A 176 -6.40 -3.14 10.59
N GLY A 177 -5.08 -3.11 10.59
CA GLY A 177 -4.25 -4.16 11.18
C GLY A 177 -2.83 -4.20 10.64
N ALA A 178 -2.03 -5.07 11.25
CA ALA A 178 -0.68 -5.39 10.81
C ALA A 178 -0.66 -6.77 10.14
N LEU A 179 -0.03 -6.86 8.95
CA LEU A 179 0.18 -8.12 8.22
C LEU A 179 1.63 -8.56 8.39
N VAL A 180 1.83 -9.71 9.03
CA VAL A 180 3.17 -10.32 9.14
C VAL A 180 3.57 -10.90 7.79
N THR A 181 4.68 -10.41 7.23
CA THR A 181 5.21 -10.81 5.92
C THR A 181 6.56 -11.49 6.05
N GLN A 182 6.99 -12.18 4.99
CA GLN A 182 8.29 -12.84 4.87
C GLN A 182 8.61 -13.74 6.08
N LEU A 183 7.56 -14.43 6.56
CA LEU A 183 7.67 -15.29 7.72
C LEU A 183 8.48 -16.54 7.39
N LYS A 184 9.63 -16.70 8.02
CA LYS A 184 10.39 -17.96 7.98
C LYS A 184 9.75 -18.96 8.92
N GLN A 185 9.51 -20.16 8.42
CA GLN A 185 8.85 -21.22 9.21
C GLN A 185 9.64 -21.56 10.48
N HIS A 186 8.89 -21.73 11.59
CA HIS A 186 9.35 -22.31 12.85
C HIS A 186 10.36 -21.49 13.67
N THR A 187 10.37 -20.18 13.60
CA THR A 187 11.18 -19.40 14.55
C THR A 187 10.40 -19.16 15.86
N ILE A 188 11.05 -19.37 16.99
CA ILE A 188 10.56 -19.00 18.32
C ILE A 188 10.17 -17.51 18.34
N LEU A 189 10.90 -16.69 17.57
CA LEU A 189 10.65 -15.26 17.34
C LEU A 189 9.21 -14.95 16.95
N THR A 190 8.59 -15.72 16.05
CA THR A 190 7.21 -15.46 15.61
C THR A 190 6.21 -15.59 16.76
N LYS A 191 6.37 -16.64 17.58
CA LYS A 191 5.50 -16.88 18.75
C LYS A 191 5.64 -15.80 19.83
N THR A 192 6.81 -15.16 19.89
CA THR A 192 7.11 -14.14 20.90
C THR A 192 6.72 -12.74 20.41
N ILE A 193 6.85 -12.48 19.12
CA ILE A 193 6.66 -11.13 18.55
C ILE A 193 5.18 -10.81 18.31
N ILE A 194 4.37 -11.75 17.81
CA ILE A 194 2.95 -11.50 17.57
C ILE A 194 2.22 -10.94 18.81
N PRO A 195 2.37 -11.52 20.02
CA PRO A 195 1.76 -10.95 21.23
C PRO A 195 2.29 -9.56 21.62
N VAL A 196 3.50 -9.21 21.19
CA VAL A 196 4.05 -7.85 21.41
C VAL A 196 3.43 -6.87 20.42
N LEU A 197 3.27 -7.27 19.16
CA LEU A 197 2.62 -6.47 18.13
C LEU A 197 1.16 -6.18 18.44
N ASP A 198 0.43 -7.15 18.98
CA ASP A 198 -0.97 -7.02 19.40
C ASP A 198 -1.21 -5.90 20.45
N LYS A 199 -0.16 -5.52 21.18
CA LYS A 199 -0.23 -4.36 22.09
C LYS A 199 -0.29 -3.02 21.38
N TYR A 200 0.15 -2.97 20.12
CA TYR A 200 0.24 -1.74 19.32
C TYR A 200 -0.81 -1.70 18.23
N PHE A 201 -1.05 -2.83 17.56
CA PHE A 201 -1.98 -2.96 16.45
C PHE A 201 -2.66 -4.31 16.52
N LYS A 202 -3.88 -4.40 16.04
CA LYS A 202 -4.47 -5.70 15.70
C LYS A 202 -3.57 -6.39 14.67
N VAL A 203 -3.20 -7.64 14.89
CA VAL A 203 -2.44 -8.45 13.92
C VAL A 203 -3.40 -9.38 13.20
N PHE A 204 -3.30 -9.43 11.86
CA PHE A 204 -4.04 -10.40 11.07
C PHE A 204 -3.60 -11.82 11.42
N GLU A 205 -4.54 -12.77 11.46
CA GLU A 205 -4.24 -14.19 11.73
C GLU A 205 -3.43 -14.78 10.58
N THR A 206 -3.76 -14.37 9.35
CA THR A 206 -3.03 -14.77 8.15
C THR A 206 -1.66 -14.11 8.12
N THR A 207 -0.64 -14.90 7.80
CA THR A 207 0.73 -14.45 7.60
C THR A 207 1.22 -14.82 6.21
N ILE A 208 2.12 -14.01 5.65
CA ILE A 208 2.73 -14.29 4.34
C ILE A 208 4.12 -14.87 4.55
N SER A 209 4.30 -16.11 4.14
CA SER A 209 5.58 -16.81 4.28
C SER A 209 6.66 -16.26 3.35
N ASP A 210 7.92 -16.36 3.78
CA ASP A 210 9.06 -16.14 2.88
C ASP A 210 9.08 -17.22 1.78
N GLY A 211 9.45 -16.82 0.56
CA GLY A 211 9.50 -17.75 -0.56
C GLY A 211 9.95 -17.11 -1.86
N VAL A 212 10.66 -17.87 -2.66
CA VAL A 212 11.27 -17.42 -3.92
C VAL A 212 10.23 -16.97 -4.95
N ALA A 213 9.01 -17.52 -4.90
CA ALA A 213 7.94 -17.19 -5.85
C ALA A 213 7.55 -15.70 -5.86
N ILE A 214 7.65 -15.01 -4.72
CA ILE A 214 7.42 -13.56 -4.65
C ILE A 214 8.52 -12.80 -5.43
N GLY A 215 9.79 -13.13 -5.19
CA GLY A 215 10.90 -12.49 -5.91
C GLY A 215 10.84 -12.76 -7.41
N GLU A 216 10.53 -14.01 -7.80
CA GLU A 216 10.37 -14.41 -9.20
C GLU A 216 9.19 -13.72 -9.88
N SER A 217 8.06 -13.52 -9.18
CA SER A 217 6.90 -12.79 -9.72
C SER A 217 7.26 -11.33 -10.03
N HIS A 218 8.04 -10.68 -9.17
CA HIS A 218 8.52 -9.31 -9.40
C HIS A 218 9.48 -9.23 -10.60
N LEU A 219 10.39 -10.20 -10.75
CA LEU A 219 11.27 -10.29 -11.92
C LEU A 219 10.47 -10.53 -13.21
N ALA A 220 9.42 -11.34 -13.13
CA ALA A 220 8.51 -11.60 -14.25
C ALA A 220 7.52 -10.45 -14.52
N LYS A 221 7.56 -9.37 -13.72
CA LYS A 221 6.66 -8.21 -13.80
C LYS A 221 5.17 -8.61 -13.76
N CYS A 222 4.80 -9.37 -12.75
CA CYS A 222 3.42 -9.78 -12.52
C CYS A 222 3.12 -10.03 -11.04
N SER A 223 1.84 -10.17 -10.70
CA SER A 223 1.43 -10.57 -9.36
C SER A 223 1.78 -12.04 -9.09
N ILE A 224 1.72 -12.42 -7.79
CA ILE A 224 1.90 -13.83 -7.41
C ILE A 224 0.81 -14.73 -8.02
N TYR A 225 -0.40 -14.20 -8.24
CA TYR A 225 -1.50 -14.97 -8.83
C TYR A 225 -1.28 -15.27 -10.30
N GLU A 226 -0.70 -14.34 -11.05
CA GLU A 226 -0.36 -14.53 -12.45
C GLU A 226 0.88 -15.42 -12.60
N TYR A 227 1.89 -15.20 -11.75
CA TYR A 227 3.12 -15.98 -11.77
C TYR A 227 2.88 -17.45 -11.39
N ASN A 228 2.28 -17.68 -10.24
CA ASN A 228 1.99 -19.04 -9.74
C ASN A 228 0.82 -19.02 -8.74
N SER A 229 -0.41 -19.11 -9.26
CA SER A 229 -1.63 -19.12 -8.45
C SER A 229 -1.74 -20.31 -7.48
N LYS A 230 -0.96 -21.37 -7.69
CA LYS A 230 -0.92 -22.56 -6.82
C LYS A 230 0.16 -22.44 -5.74
N SER A 231 1.01 -21.43 -5.78
CA SER A 231 2.04 -21.22 -4.77
C SER A 231 1.43 -21.04 -3.38
N ARG A 232 2.24 -21.31 -2.37
CA ARG A 232 1.83 -21.11 -0.98
C ARG A 232 1.49 -19.65 -0.73
N GLN A 233 2.32 -18.73 -1.20
CA GLN A 233 2.13 -17.28 -1.01
C GLN A 233 0.87 -16.76 -1.70
N ALA A 234 0.52 -17.29 -2.88
CA ALA A 234 -0.74 -16.94 -3.54
C ALA A 234 -1.95 -17.31 -2.66
N LYS A 235 -1.97 -18.50 -2.09
CA LYS A 235 -3.02 -18.96 -1.19
C LYS A 235 -3.07 -18.16 0.11
N GLU A 236 -1.91 -17.80 0.67
CA GLU A 236 -1.82 -16.97 1.86
C GLU A 236 -2.38 -15.57 1.59
N TYR A 237 -2.09 -14.96 0.43
CA TYR A 237 -2.72 -13.69 0.05
C TYR A 237 -4.22 -13.82 -0.19
N GLU A 238 -4.72 -14.93 -0.75
CA GLU A 238 -6.15 -15.17 -0.86
C GLU A 238 -6.83 -15.23 0.51
N SER A 239 -6.26 -15.96 1.46
CA SER A 239 -6.76 -16.03 2.85
C SER A 239 -6.71 -14.66 3.53
N PHE A 240 -5.62 -13.91 3.34
CA PHE A 240 -5.49 -12.55 3.87
C PHE A 240 -6.59 -11.62 3.33
N ILE A 241 -6.89 -11.68 2.04
CA ILE A 241 -7.93 -10.83 1.44
C ILE A 241 -9.31 -11.17 2.01
N GLU A 242 -9.61 -12.42 2.27
CA GLU A 242 -10.86 -12.82 2.92
C GLU A 242 -10.95 -12.26 4.34
N GLU A 243 -9.88 -12.38 5.11
CA GLU A 243 -9.80 -11.82 6.46
C GLU A 243 -9.92 -10.28 6.45
N PHE A 244 -9.20 -9.61 5.52
CA PHE A 244 -9.27 -8.17 5.30
C PHE A 244 -10.69 -7.69 4.98
N LEU A 245 -11.38 -8.35 4.04
CA LEU A 245 -12.75 -8.01 3.68
C LEU A 245 -13.74 -8.24 4.82
N ASN A 246 -13.51 -9.24 5.66
CA ASN A 246 -14.33 -9.49 6.85
C ASN A 246 -14.10 -8.43 7.93
N GLU A 247 -12.88 -7.92 8.05
CA GLU A 247 -12.56 -6.85 8.99
C GLU A 247 -13.25 -5.53 8.63
N LEU A 248 -13.35 -5.20 7.33
CA LEU A 248 -14.05 -4.01 6.85
C LEU A 248 -15.57 -4.01 7.11
N LYS A 249 -16.17 -5.15 7.48
CA LYS A 249 -17.61 -5.26 7.78
C LYS A 249 -17.95 -5.01 9.25
N LYS A 250 -16.94 -4.92 10.11
CA LYS A 250 -17.10 -4.69 11.55
C LYS A 250 -17.23 -3.21 11.88
#